data_6edfef635005fe84b88d562c7678df36
#
_entry.id   6edfef635005fe84b88d562c7678df36
#
_cell.length_a   1.000
_cell.length_b   1.000
_cell.length_c   1.000
_cell.angle_alpha   90.00
_cell.angle_beta   90.00
_cell.angle_gamma   90.00
#
_symmetry.space_group_name_H-M   'P 1'
#
loop_
_entity.id
_entity.type
_entity.pdbx_description
1 polymer ?
#
loop_
_entity_poly.entity_id
_entity_poly.type
_entity_poly.pdbx_seq_one_letter_code
_entity_poly.pdbx_strand_id
1 'polypeptide(L)'
;PKGMHYAKIERQNVKASLVAHKAKNSEPNKPGTLNHDHATSSFFSKGRKWVRHTQRLGQDCPASNMKKTFSILLGAALAGVVSTPQAANIGSKAPQLQIEHWVKGKPVDLAKADDKKIHVIEFWATWCGPCRDSIPHLTKLQEKYKGKGVTVIGITDEPKATVERFVRRQKKQMEYTVAIEKGDTMSQAYMRAFGQTGIPATFVVDQQDRIVWVGHPKSGLDDVIDRLVKGTFDLKDEISKEKAQIRLQQLSVEYWERLVEGRKGDETRKIGKELLSLVKDNAEVSCNIAWAVLTDENVKYRDLEFARAAAKAAYDLTDGEHPQIIDTYALSLFESGKVSEAIKLQKKALSLARDQQETVQLQKSLDRFQAKAGE
;
A
#
# COMPACT_ATOMS: atom_id res chain seq x y z
N PRO A 1 -7.61 -18.76 -32.22
CA PRO A 1 -8.94 -18.81 -31.62
C PRO A 1 -8.93 -19.12 -30.12
N LYS A 2 -7.98 -18.56 -29.33
CA LYS A 2 -7.96 -18.69 -27.85
C LYS A 2 -8.21 -17.37 -27.11
N GLY A 3 -8.34 -16.25 -27.83
CA GLY A 3 -8.59 -14.93 -27.23
C GLY A 3 -10.05 -14.59 -26.94
N MET A 4 -11.01 -15.42 -27.38
CA MET A 4 -12.44 -15.13 -27.20
C MET A 4 -13.06 -15.58 -25.87
N HIS A 5 -12.38 -16.40 -25.07
CA HIS A 5 -12.94 -16.90 -23.81
C HIS A 5 -12.72 -15.96 -22.63
N TYR A 6 -11.65 -15.17 -22.61
CA TYR A 6 -11.38 -14.20 -21.55
C TYR A 6 -12.32 -13.00 -21.58
N ALA A 7 -12.64 -12.50 -22.77
CA ALA A 7 -13.52 -11.33 -22.94
C ALA A 7 -14.98 -11.58 -22.52
N LYS A 8 -15.41 -12.83 -22.38
CA LYS A 8 -16.80 -13.19 -22.05
C LYS A 8 -17.05 -13.19 -20.53
N ILE A 9 -16.01 -13.53 -19.74
CA ILE A 9 -16.09 -13.53 -18.26
C ILE A 9 -16.05 -12.11 -17.69
N GLU A 10 -15.24 -11.21 -18.27
CA GLU A 10 -15.20 -9.80 -17.85
C GLU A 10 -16.50 -9.04 -18.13
N ARG A 11 -17.17 -9.32 -19.24
CA ARG A 11 -18.44 -8.66 -19.58
C ARG A 11 -19.60 -9.05 -18.65
N GLN A 12 -19.57 -10.19 -18.01
CA GLN A 12 -20.58 -10.57 -17.03
C GLN A 12 -20.37 -9.89 -15.68
N ASN A 13 -19.12 -9.67 -15.26
CA ASN A 13 -18.82 -8.97 -14.01
C ASN A 13 -19.08 -7.47 -14.08
N VAL A 14 -18.88 -6.84 -15.25
CA VAL A 14 -19.17 -5.42 -15.47
C VAL A 14 -20.70 -5.16 -15.49
N LYS A 15 -21.51 -6.09 -16.01
CA LYS A 15 -22.98 -5.93 -15.99
C LYS A 15 -23.57 -6.03 -14.58
N ALA A 16 -23.03 -6.86 -13.71
CA ALA A 16 -23.47 -6.97 -12.32
C ALA A 16 -23.18 -5.70 -11.50
N SER A 17 -22.05 -5.02 -11.77
CA SER A 17 -21.67 -3.77 -11.09
C SER A 17 -22.51 -2.56 -11.56
N LEU A 18 -22.92 -2.53 -12.81
CA LEU A 18 -23.73 -1.43 -13.39
C LEU A 18 -25.20 -1.44 -12.94
N VAL A 19 -25.75 -2.61 -12.60
CA VAL A 19 -27.12 -2.73 -12.09
C VAL A 19 -27.23 -2.25 -10.63
N ALA A 20 -26.16 -2.42 -9.83
CA ALA A 20 -26.12 -1.94 -8.44
C ALA A 20 -25.97 -0.40 -8.32
N HIS A 21 -25.45 0.28 -9.33
CA HIS A 21 -25.22 1.74 -9.30
C HIS A 21 -26.41 2.57 -9.76
N LYS A 22 -27.39 1.98 -10.47
CA LYS A 22 -28.58 2.69 -10.98
C LYS A 22 -29.73 2.82 -9.98
N ALA A 23 -29.66 2.16 -8.84
CA ALA A 23 -30.73 2.15 -7.85
C ALA A 23 -30.59 3.20 -6.72
N LYS A 24 -29.59 4.09 -6.76
CA LYS A 24 -29.30 5.04 -5.66
C LYS A 24 -29.32 6.53 -5.99
N ASN A 25 -29.72 6.94 -7.19
CA ASN A 25 -29.78 8.37 -7.53
C ASN A 25 -31.10 8.70 -8.19
N SER A 26 -32.11 8.96 -7.37
CA SER A 26 -33.27 9.76 -7.71
C SER A 26 -33.75 10.52 -6.47
N GLU A 27 -33.43 11.79 -6.36
CA GLU A 27 -34.35 12.91 -6.24
C GLU A 27 -33.65 14.24 -5.88
N PRO A 28 -34.23 15.36 -6.26
CA PRO A 28 -33.51 16.62 -6.44
C PRO A 28 -33.84 17.65 -5.34
N ASN A 29 -33.00 18.65 -5.14
CA ASN A 29 -33.49 20.02 -5.13
C ASN A 29 -32.48 21.14 -4.83
N LYS A 30 -32.85 22.24 -5.27
CA LYS A 30 -32.42 23.56 -5.67
C LYS A 30 -31.93 24.53 -4.55
N PRO A 31 -31.62 25.79 -4.88
CA PRO A 31 -30.38 26.45 -4.51
C PRO A 31 -30.59 27.65 -3.56
N GLY A 32 -29.51 28.12 -2.97
CA GLY A 32 -29.50 29.36 -2.19
C GLY A 32 -28.16 30.09 -2.25
N THR A 33 -28.25 31.27 -2.70
CA THR A 33 -27.28 32.27 -3.14
C THR A 33 -26.64 33.08 -2.02
N LEU A 34 -25.44 33.65 -2.37
CA LEU A 34 -24.90 35.00 -2.05
C LEU A 34 -24.06 35.21 -0.78
N ASN A 35 -22.90 35.64 -0.99
CA ASN A 35 -22.11 36.87 -1.08
C ASN A 35 -21.02 37.08 0.01
N HIS A 36 -19.83 37.43 -0.47
CA HIS A 36 -18.95 38.59 -0.21
C HIS A 36 -18.65 38.97 1.28
N ASP A 37 -17.48 39.32 1.73
CA ASP A 37 -16.37 40.15 1.24
C ASP A 37 -15.22 40.18 2.25
N HIS A 38 -13.99 40.43 1.73
CA HIS A 38 -12.86 41.25 2.19
C HIS A 38 -12.45 41.30 3.69
N ALA A 39 -11.21 41.21 4.10
CA ALA A 39 -10.07 42.09 3.85
C ALA A 39 -8.87 41.76 4.76
N THR A 40 -7.71 41.78 4.18
CA THR A 40 -6.43 42.42 4.50
C THR A 40 -5.79 42.40 5.90
N SER A 41 -4.51 42.11 5.84
CA SER A 41 -3.31 42.80 6.29
C SER A 41 -2.55 42.31 7.51
N SER A 42 -1.35 41.84 7.19
CA SER A 42 0.01 42.16 7.66
C SER A 42 0.26 42.31 9.17
N PHE A 43 1.31 41.67 9.68
CA PHE A 43 2.58 42.27 10.07
C PHE A 43 3.59 41.26 10.63
N PHE A 44 4.83 41.51 10.36
CA PHE A 44 6.08 40.83 10.74
C PHE A 44 6.26 40.65 12.25
N SER A 45 6.87 39.54 12.68
CA SER A 45 7.99 39.60 13.63
C SER A 45 8.78 38.29 13.71
N LYS A 46 10.10 38.47 13.80
CA LYS A 46 11.15 37.45 13.83
C LYS A 46 11.11 36.60 15.12
N GLY A 47 11.31 35.27 14.99
CA GLY A 47 11.60 34.39 16.11
C GLY A 47 12.11 33.03 15.65
N ARG A 48 13.45 32.86 15.59
CA ARG A 48 14.08 31.55 15.31
C ARG A 48 13.73 30.59 16.44
N LYS A 49 12.98 29.53 16.15
CA LYS A 49 12.91 28.31 16.96
C LYS A 49 12.97 27.10 16.07
N TRP A 50 13.84 26.17 16.41
CA TRP A 50 14.01 24.85 15.85
C TRP A 50 12.65 24.17 15.63
N VAL A 51 12.28 23.95 14.38
CA VAL A 51 11.14 23.10 14.04
C VAL A 51 11.69 21.69 13.91
N ARG A 52 11.44 20.89 14.92
CA ARG A 52 11.48 19.43 14.77
C ARG A 52 10.46 19.09 13.69
N HIS A 53 10.94 18.50 12.63
CA HIS A 53 10.11 17.96 11.56
C HIS A 53 9.43 16.69 12.11
N THR A 54 8.36 16.86 12.87
CA THR A 54 7.39 15.80 13.05
C THR A 54 6.62 15.71 11.72
N GLN A 55 7.00 14.76 10.89
CA GLN A 55 6.12 14.32 9.82
C GLN A 55 4.75 14.05 10.44
N ARG A 56 3.74 14.68 9.88
CA ARG A 56 2.33 14.41 10.18
C ARG A 56 2.07 12.94 9.92
N LEU A 57 2.12 12.13 10.95
CA LEU A 57 1.40 10.86 11.04
C LEU A 57 -0.07 11.26 11.25
N GLY A 58 -0.71 11.61 10.20
CA GLY A 58 -2.13 11.88 10.19
C GLY A 58 -2.77 10.93 9.20
N GLN A 59 -3.48 9.97 9.68
CA GLN A 59 -4.87 9.72 9.34
C GLN A 59 -5.27 8.31 9.76
N ASP A 60 -6.02 8.27 10.85
CA ASP A 60 -7.12 7.35 11.12
C ASP A 60 -6.82 5.85 11.10
N CYS A 61 -6.73 5.28 12.29
CA CYS A 61 -7.15 3.91 12.56
C CYS A 61 -8.70 3.90 12.47
N PRO A 62 -9.32 3.75 11.30
CA PRO A 62 -10.77 3.89 11.18
C PRO A 62 -11.43 2.55 11.42
N ALA A 63 -12.12 2.40 12.54
CA ALA A 63 -13.00 1.26 12.79
C ALA A 63 -14.05 1.03 11.67
N SER A 64 -14.31 2.03 10.82
CA SER A 64 -15.27 1.93 9.72
C SER A 64 -14.70 1.42 8.39
N ASN A 65 -13.37 1.49 8.16
CA ASN A 65 -12.74 1.05 6.91
C ASN A 65 -12.03 -0.31 7.01
N MET A 66 -11.90 -0.88 8.19
CA MET A 66 -11.19 -2.15 8.42
C MET A 66 -11.80 -3.38 7.74
N LYS A 67 -13.12 -3.35 7.45
CA LYS A 67 -13.78 -4.43 6.67
C LYS A 67 -13.26 -4.56 5.24
N LYS A 68 -12.62 -3.51 4.70
CA LYS A 68 -12.13 -3.50 3.30
C LYS A 68 -10.63 -3.86 3.18
N THR A 69 -9.81 -3.56 4.17
CA THR A 69 -8.35 -3.79 4.09
C THR A 69 -7.96 -5.23 4.41
N PHE A 70 -8.66 -5.89 5.32
CA PHE A 70 -8.37 -7.29 5.65
C PHE A 70 -8.91 -8.28 4.61
N SER A 71 -10.02 -7.96 3.92
CA SER A 71 -10.55 -8.76 2.81
C SER A 71 -9.61 -8.82 1.59
N ILE A 72 -8.74 -7.85 1.40
CA ILE A 72 -7.76 -7.84 0.30
C ILE A 72 -6.59 -8.81 0.57
N LEU A 73 -6.26 -9.04 1.84
CA LEU A 73 -5.18 -9.98 2.21
C LEU A 73 -5.65 -11.46 2.20
N LEU A 74 -6.94 -11.72 2.31
CA LEU A 74 -7.47 -13.09 2.40
C LEU A 74 -7.96 -13.66 1.05
N GLY A 75 -8.14 -12.84 0.02
CA GLY A 75 -8.68 -13.24 -1.28
C GLY A 75 -7.73 -14.00 -2.21
N ALA A 76 -6.46 -14.21 -1.85
CA ALA A 76 -5.44 -14.82 -2.73
C ALA A 76 -5.01 -16.26 -2.34
N ALA A 77 -5.61 -16.88 -1.32
CA ALA A 77 -5.08 -18.12 -0.72
C ALA A 77 -5.74 -19.44 -1.18
N LEU A 78 -6.52 -19.46 -2.25
CA LEU A 78 -7.10 -20.69 -2.81
C LEU A 78 -6.68 -20.91 -4.26
N ALA A 79 -5.38 -21.01 -4.52
CA ALA A 79 -4.85 -21.59 -5.74
C ALA A 79 -3.74 -22.57 -5.36
N GLY A 80 -3.93 -23.83 -5.77
CA GLY A 80 -3.11 -24.97 -5.43
C GLY A 80 -1.61 -24.73 -5.54
N VAL A 81 -0.85 -25.48 -4.75
CA VAL A 81 0.61 -25.59 -4.80
C VAL A 81 1.03 -26.13 -6.17
N VAL A 82 1.09 -25.23 -7.15
CA VAL A 82 1.90 -25.42 -8.34
C VAL A 82 3.28 -24.94 -7.93
N SER A 83 4.29 -25.79 -8.03
CA SER A 83 5.72 -25.41 -7.93
C SER A 83 5.96 -24.26 -8.92
N THR A 84 5.75 -23.04 -8.49
CA THR A 84 6.12 -21.86 -9.30
C THR A 84 7.64 -21.79 -9.36
N PRO A 85 8.24 -21.54 -10.54
CA PRO A 85 9.63 -21.18 -10.60
C PRO A 85 9.88 -20.08 -9.57
N GLN A 86 10.94 -20.23 -8.79
CA GLN A 86 11.28 -19.30 -7.70
C GLN A 86 11.16 -17.88 -8.21
N ALA A 87 10.25 -17.13 -7.62
CA ALA A 87 10.01 -15.74 -8.02
C ALA A 87 11.33 -14.97 -7.96
N ALA A 88 11.61 -14.19 -8.98
CA ALA A 88 12.78 -13.33 -9.00
C ALA A 88 12.65 -12.28 -7.87
N ASN A 89 13.76 -12.00 -7.20
CA ASN A 89 13.79 -11.10 -6.04
C ASN A 89 14.62 -9.85 -6.37
N ILE A 90 14.44 -8.81 -5.60
CA ILE A 90 15.32 -7.64 -5.61
C ILE A 90 16.78 -8.10 -5.47
N GLY A 91 17.68 -7.50 -6.27
CA GLY A 91 19.07 -7.89 -6.41
C GLY A 91 19.35 -8.84 -7.57
N SER A 92 18.32 -9.42 -8.21
CA SER A 92 18.49 -10.23 -9.41
C SER A 92 18.94 -9.39 -10.59
N LYS A 93 19.74 -10.00 -11.51
CA LYS A 93 20.13 -9.34 -12.75
C LYS A 93 18.89 -9.01 -13.60
N ALA A 94 18.83 -7.81 -14.11
CA ALA A 94 17.74 -7.36 -14.98
C ALA A 94 17.76 -8.13 -16.32
N PRO A 95 16.64 -8.70 -16.76
CA PRO A 95 16.51 -9.27 -18.08
C PRO A 95 16.75 -8.21 -19.17
N GLN A 96 17.35 -8.61 -20.29
CA GLN A 96 17.55 -7.71 -21.44
C GLN A 96 16.21 -7.28 -22.06
N LEU A 97 16.19 -6.03 -22.54
CA LEU A 97 14.99 -5.48 -23.18
C LEU A 97 14.73 -6.17 -24.53
N GLN A 98 13.60 -6.83 -24.63
CA GLN A 98 13.13 -7.47 -25.87
C GLN A 98 12.03 -6.58 -26.50
N ILE A 99 12.46 -5.58 -27.25
CA ILE A 99 11.59 -4.54 -27.81
C ILE A 99 11.37 -4.80 -29.31
N GLU A 100 10.11 -4.75 -29.73
CA GLU A 100 9.72 -4.81 -31.15
C GLU A 100 9.78 -3.42 -31.79
N HIS A 101 9.24 -2.40 -31.10
CA HIS A 101 9.20 -1.04 -31.62
C HIS A 101 9.53 0.00 -30.54
N TRP A 102 10.41 0.92 -30.86
CA TRP A 102 10.63 2.15 -30.10
C TRP A 102 9.73 3.24 -30.68
N VAL A 103 8.67 3.59 -29.94
CA VAL A 103 7.66 4.58 -30.40
C VAL A 103 8.12 6.00 -30.15
N LYS A 104 8.85 6.23 -29.04
CA LYS A 104 9.41 7.53 -28.66
C LYS A 104 10.75 7.34 -27.95
N GLY A 105 11.65 8.30 -28.10
CA GLY A 105 12.98 8.27 -27.49
C GLY A 105 14.00 7.47 -28.32
N LYS A 106 15.16 7.18 -27.70
CA LYS A 106 16.22 6.39 -28.33
C LYS A 106 16.15 4.95 -27.81
N PRO A 107 16.55 3.96 -28.63
CA PRO A 107 16.74 2.59 -28.15
C PRO A 107 17.67 2.55 -26.94
N VAL A 108 17.29 1.74 -25.96
CA VAL A 108 18.06 1.48 -24.74
C VAL A 108 18.52 0.04 -24.73
N ASP A 109 19.80 -0.16 -24.45
CA ASP A 109 20.42 -1.47 -24.28
C ASP A 109 20.99 -1.55 -22.86
N LEU A 110 20.45 -2.44 -22.04
CA LEU A 110 20.90 -2.61 -20.65
C LEU A 110 22.29 -3.24 -20.57
N ALA A 111 22.75 -3.93 -21.62
CA ALA A 111 24.05 -4.63 -21.62
C ALA A 111 25.24 -3.72 -21.96
N LYS A 112 25.01 -2.48 -22.40
CA LYS A 112 26.11 -1.60 -22.77
C LYS A 112 26.79 -1.03 -21.53
N ALA A 113 28.00 -1.53 -21.26
CA ALA A 113 28.83 -1.20 -20.11
C ALA A 113 29.17 0.30 -19.95
N ASP A 114 29.07 1.10 -21.01
CA ASP A 114 29.29 2.56 -20.97
C ASP A 114 28.16 3.34 -20.32
N ASP A 115 27.01 2.69 -20.12
CA ASP A 115 25.82 3.30 -19.57
C ASP A 115 25.63 2.86 -18.10
N LYS A 116 26.46 3.38 -17.19
CA LYS A 116 26.21 3.31 -15.74
C LYS A 116 24.93 4.10 -15.39
N LYS A 117 23.82 3.72 -16.01
CA LYS A 117 22.56 4.41 -15.91
C LYS A 117 21.57 3.64 -15.04
N ILE A 118 20.72 4.39 -14.38
CA ILE A 118 19.55 3.88 -13.69
C ILE A 118 18.41 3.84 -14.71
N HIS A 119 17.77 2.68 -14.84
CA HIS A 119 16.62 2.53 -15.72
C HIS A 119 15.35 2.33 -14.91
N VAL A 120 14.33 3.14 -15.20
CA VAL A 120 12.98 3.02 -14.66
C VAL A 120 12.11 2.43 -15.74
N ILE A 121 11.75 1.16 -15.61
CA ILE A 121 10.97 0.40 -16.59
C ILE A 121 9.54 0.31 -16.05
N GLU A 122 8.57 0.92 -16.73
CA GLU A 122 7.16 0.91 -16.35
C GLU A 122 6.34 0.10 -17.35
N PHE A 123 5.58 -0.84 -16.86
CA PHE A 123 4.57 -1.56 -17.63
C PHE A 123 3.23 -0.80 -17.55
N TRP A 124 2.68 -0.46 -18.70
CA TRP A 124 1.50 0.38 -18.81
C TRP A 124 0.63 0.02 -20.01
N ALA A 125 -0.60 0.60 -20.09
CA ALA A 125 -1.44 0.52 -21.27
C ALA A 125 -2.28 1.79 -21.46
N THR A 126 -2.73 2.05 -22.70
CA THR A 126 -3.51 3.24 -23.03
C THR A 126 -4.90 3.25 -22.38
N TRP A 127 -5.46 2.08 -22.11
CA TRP A 127 -6.75 1.88 -21.45
C TRP A 127 -6.66 1.89 -19.92
N CYS A 128 -5.46 1.79 -19.34
CA CYS A 128 -5.25 1.75 -17.90
C CYS A 128 -5.37 3.15 -17.28
N GLY A 129 -6.42 3.40 -16.53
CA GLY A 129 -6.66 4.68 -15.84
C GLY A 129 -5.52 5.09 -14.90
N PRO A 130 -5.15 4.27 -13.89
CA PRO A 130 -4.04 4.57 -12.98
C PRO A 130 -2.69 4.77 -13.68
N CYS A 131 -2.44 4.06 -14.80
CA CYS A 131 -1.23 4.28 -15.61
C CYS A 131 -1.21 5.69 -16.20
N ARG A 132 -2.33 6.14 -16.78
CA ARG A 132 -2.45 7.49 -17.33
C ARG A 132 -2.23 8.57 -16.27
N ASP A 133 -2.68 8.33 -15.05
CA ASP A 133 -2.47 9.23 -13.91
C ASP A 133 -1.00 9.29 -13.47
N SER A 134 -0.19 8.28 -13.80
CA SER A 134 1.24 8.22 -13.51
C SER A 134 2.11 8.87 -14.58
N ILE A 135 1.64 9.00 -15.81
CA ILE A 135 2.40 9.56 -16.95
C ILE A 135 3.02 10.93 -16.65
N PRO A 136 2.28 11.94 -16.14
CA PRO A 136 2.86 13.24 -15.83
C PRO A 136 3.93 13.18 -14.73
N HIS A 137 3.77 12.27 -13.76
CA HIS A 137 4.75 12.05 -12.71
C HIS A 137 6.06 11.50 -13.27
N LEU A 138 6.00 10.45 -14.09
CA LEU A 138 7.16 9.87 -14.75
C LEU A 138 7.87 10.85 -15.70
N THR A 139 7.11 11.70 -16.37
CA THR A 139 7.68 12.79 -17.18
C THR A 139 8.48 13.78 -16.33
N LYS A 140 7.93 14.19 -15.18
CA LYS A 140 8.66 15.07 -14.23
C LYS A 140 9.88 14.38 -13.65
N LEU A 141 9.80 13.08 -13.36
CA LEU A 141 10.93 12.28 -12.91
C LEU A 141 12.05 12.26 -13.96
N GLN A 142 11.71 11.97 -15.23
CA GLN A 142 12.67 11.99 -16.34
C GLN A 142 13.32 13.37 -16.49
N GLU A 143 12.56 14.45 -16.38
CA GLU A 143 13.08 15.81 -16.47
C GLU A 143 14.00 16.15 -15.28
N LYS A 144 13.59 15.86 -14.06
CA LYS A 144 14.36 16.09 -12.83
C LYS A 144 15.74 15.45 -12.85
N TYR A 145 15.84 14.27 -13.46
CA TYR A 145 17.09 13.48 -13.52
C TYR A 145 17.73 13.46 -14.89
N LYS A 146 17.28 14.32 -15.83
CA LYS A 146 17.90 14.51 -17.13
C LYS A 146 19.38 14.89 -16.96
N GLY A 147 20.27 14.15 -17.64
CA GLY A 147 21.72 14.35 -17.50
C GLY A 147 22.34 13.75 -16.21
N LYS A 148 21.56 13.11 -15.33
CA LYS A 148 22.05 12.45 -14.13
C LYS A 148 22.07 10.92 -14.24
N GLY A 149 22.02 10.40 -15.46
CA GLY A 149 22.08 8.96 -15.71
C GLY A 149 20.79 8.18 -15.46
N VAL A 150 19.63 8.84 -15.39
CA VAL A 150 18.34 8.17 -15.22
C VAL A 150 17.56 8.18 -16.55
N THR A 151 17.04 7.02 -16.94
CA THR A 151 16.19 6.86 -18.13
C THR A 151 14.89 6.17 -17.75
N VAL A 152 13.76 6.82 -18.07
CA VAL A 152 12.42 6.23 -17.91
C VAL A 152 11.99 5.60 -19.23
N ILE A 153 11.46 4.37 -19.17
CA ILE A 153 11.02 3.56 -20.31
C ILE A 153 9.65 3.00 -20.00
N GLY A 154 8.63 3.45 -20.72
CA GLY A 154 7.29 2.85 -20.63
C GLY A 154 7.17 1.71 -21.66
N ILE A 155 6.85 0.51 -21.19
CA ILE A 155 6.70 -0.70 -22.03
C ILE A 155 5.23 -1.11 -22.04
N THR A 156 4.73 -1.45 -23.22
CA THR A 156 3.36 -1.94 -23.45
C THR A 156 3.35 -3.05 -24.52
N ASP A 157 2.34 -3.89 -24.48
CA ASP A 157 2.07 -4.95 -25.47
C ASP A 157 1.02 -4.55 -26.52
N GLU A 158 0.53 -3.29 -26.45
CA GLU A 158 -0.55 -2.84 -27.35
C GLU A 158 -0.07 -2.62 -28.80
N PRO A 159 -1.00 -2.71 -29.78
CA PRO A 159 -0.67 -2.48 -31.19
C PRO A 159 -0.04 -1.11 -31.44
N LYS A 160 1.00 -1.07 -32.27
CA LYS A 160 1.79 0.12 -32.59
C LYS A 160 0.94 1.35 -32.92
N ALA A 161 -0.06 1.21 -33.80
CA ALA A 161 -0.93 2.32 -34.20
C ALA A 161 -1.73 2.92 -33.03
N THR A 162 -2.11 2.09 -32.05
CA THR A 162 -2.80 2.52 -30.84
C THR A 162 -1.86 3.35 -29.96
N VAL A 163 -0.67 2.82 -29.68
CA VAL A 163 0.34 3.47 -28.85
C VAL A 163 0.81 4.79 -29.46
N GLU A 164 1.15 4.81 -30.74
CA GLU A 164 1.57 6.03 -31.45
C GLU A 164 0.51 7.13 -31.41
N ARG A 165 -0.77 6.77 -31.61
CA ARG A 165 -1.89 7.71 -31.54
C ARG A 165 -2.04 8.28 -30.13
N PHE A 166 -1.89 7.45 -29.11
CA PHE A 166 -1.96 7.87 -27.74
C PHE A 166 -0.79 8.81 -27.39
N VAL A 167 0.45 8.41 -27.66
CA VAL A 167 1.66 9.20 -27.37
C VAL A 167 1.60 10.58 -28.06
N ARG A 168 1.15 10.65 -29.34
CA ARG A 168 0.96 11.92 -30.03
C ARG A 168 -0.04 12.85 -29.32
N ARG A 169 -1.12 12.29 -28.75
CA ARG A 169 -2.12 13.06 -27.99
C ARG A 169 -1.59 13.58 -26.66
N GLN A 170 -0.73 12.82 -25.99
CA GLN A 170 -0.14 13.22 -24.70
C GLN A 170 0.79 14.42 -24.81
N LYS A 171 1.37 14.69 -25.98
CA LYS A 171 2.30 15.82 -26.20
C LYS A 171 3.39 15.87 -25.14
N LYS A 172 3.52 17.01 -24.44
CA LYS A 172 4.50 17.23 -23.35
C LYS A 172 4.19 16.47 -22.05
N GLN A 173 3.04 15.83 -21.93
CA GLN A 173 2.72 15.07 -20.72
C GLN A 173 3.45 13.73 -20.65
N MET A 174 3.95 13.20 -21.79
CA MET A 174 4.64 11.92 -21.86
C MET A 174 6.03 12.12 -22.52
N GLU A 175 6.97 12.75 -21.79
CA GLU A 175 8.32 13.11 -22.28
C GLU A 175 9.38 12.13 -21.76
N TYR A 176 9.17 10.82 -21.97
CA TYR A 176 10.11 9.77 -21.69
C TYR A 176 10.08 8.72 -22.83
N THR A 177 10.97 7.74 -22.79
CA THR A 177 11.05 6.70 -23.82
C THR A 177 9.85 5.76 -23.74
N VAL A 178 9.26 5.44 -24.90
CA VAL A 178 8.11 4.53 -25.02
C VAL A 178 8.43 3.44 -26.01
N ALA A 179 8.19 2.20 -25.60
CA ALA A 179 8.49 1.01 -26.36
C ALA A 179 7.34 0.00 -26.35
N ILE A 180 7.30 -0.84 -27.37
CA ILE A 180 6.39 -1.98 -27.47
C ILE A 180 7.23 -3.23 -27.37
N GLU A 181 6.87 -4.11 -26.43
CA GLU A 181 7.59 -5.37 -26.24
C GLU A 181 7.40 -6.35 -27.40
N LYS A 182 8.34 -7.25 -27.59
CA LYS A 182 8.25 -8.32 -28.57
C LYS A 182 7.42 -9.47 -28.03
N GLY A 183 6.19 -9.61 -28.51
CA GLY A 183 5.24 -10.59 -27.99
C GLY A 183 4.85 -10.27 -26.53
N ASP A 184 5.09 -11.21 -25.61
CA ASP A 184 4.89 -11.02 -24.18
C ASP A 184 6.20 -11.28 -23.35
N THR A 185 7.35 -11.13 -24.01
CA THR A 185 8.66 -11.51 -23.45
C THR A 185 9.05 -10.68 -22.25
N MET A 186 8.78 -9.38 -22.27
CA MET A 186 9.06 -8.47 -21.17
C MET A 186 8.08 -8.71 -20.01
N SER A 187 6.81 -8.88 -20.31
CA SER A 187 5.77 -9.24 -19.34
C SER A 187 6.10 -10.56 -18.63
N GLN A 188 6.63 -11.55 -19.33
CA GLN A 188 7.10 -12.80 -18.70
C GLN A 188 8.33 -12.58 -17.83
N ALA A 189 9.36 -11.89 -18.35
CA ALA A 189 10.66 -11.75 -17.72
C ALA A 189 10.63 -10.81 -16.50
N TYR A 190 9.76 -9.81 -16.49
CA TYR A 190 9.63 -8.82 -15.41
C TYR A 190 8.35 -9.05 -14.61
N MET A 191 7.17 -8.89 -15.21
CA MET A 191 5.92 -8.92 -14.48
C MET A 191 5.69 -10.27 -13.78
N ARG A 192 5.63 -11.36 -14.55
CA ARG A 192 5.36 -12.70 -13.99
C ARG A 192 6.49 -13.19 -13.09
N ALA A 193 7.76 -12.96 -13.47
CA ALA A 193 8.91 -13.39 -12.68
C ALA A 193 8.94 -12.75 -11.28
N PHE A 194 8.44 -11.50 -11.15
CA PHE A 194 8.35 -10.78 -9.88
C PHE A 194 6.94 -10.80 -9.28
N GLY A 195 6.05 -11.69 -9.73
CA GLY A 195 4.71 -11.85 -9.17
C GLY A 195 3.78 -10.65 -9.37
N GLN A 196 4.09 -9.78 -10.34
CA GLN A 196 3.24 -8.63 -10.65
C GLN A 196 2.07 -9.06 -11.54
N THR A 197 0.84 -8.84 -11.06
CA THR A 197 -0.39 -9.29 -11.74
C THR A 197 -1.19 -8.15 -12.35
N GLY A 198 -0.77 -6.90 -12.17
CA GLY A 198 -1.47 -5.71 -12.65
C GLY A 198 -0.55 -4.58 -13.06
N ILE A 199 -1.11 -3.62 -13.78
CA ILE A 199 -0.46 -2.38 -14.19
C ILE A 199 -1.14 -1.16 -13.56
N PRO A 200 -0.40 -0.06 -13.27
CA PRO A 200 1.01 0.15 -13.57
C PRO A 200 1.93 -0.64 -12.64
N ALA A 201 3.03 -1.16 -13.17
CA ALA A 201 4.09 -1.77 -12.40
C ALA A 201 5.45 -1.25 -12.89
N THR A 202 6.26 -0.77 -11.96
CA THR A 202 7.53 -0.12 -12.26
C THR A 202 8.67 -0.88 -11.62
N PHE A 203 9.72 -1.07 -12.39
CA PHE A 203 10.97 -1.71 -11.99
C PHE A 203 12.11 -0.71 -12.08
N VAL A 204 12.97 -0.67 -11.07
CA VAL A 204 14.18 0.14 -11.10
C VAL A 204 15.39 -0.78 -11.26
N VAL A 205 16.17 -0.53 -12.30
CA VAL A 205 17.44 -1.22 -12.59
C VAL A 205 18.59 -0.27 -12.25
N ASP A 206 19.51 -0.71 -11.41
CA ASP A 206 20.67 0.06 -10.99
C ASP A 206 21.82 0.05 -12.02
N GLN A 207 22.90 0.76 -11.69
CA GLN A 207 24.11 0.86 -12.52
C GLN A 207 24.92 -0.47 -12.62
N GLN A 208 24.50 -1.50 -11.90
CA GLN A 208 25.08 -2.86 -11.96
C GLN A 208 24.11 -3.86 -12.63
N ASP A 209 23.14 -3.36 -13.38
CA ASP A 209 22.13 -4.17 -14.07
C ASP A 209 21.30 -5.04 -13.14
N ARG A 210 21.05 -4.62 -11.90
CA ARG A 210 20.22 -5.34 -10.94
C ARG A 210 18.87 -4.66 -10.78
N ILE A 211 17.81 -5.43 -10.71
CA ILE A 211 16.49 -4.91 -10.28
C ILE A 211 16.59 -4.64 -8.77
N VAL A 212 16.48 -3.38 -8.38
CA VAL A 212 16.66 -2.94 -6.98
C VAL A 212 15.38 -2.45 -6.32
N TRP A 213 14.32 -2.31 -7.10
CA TRP A 213 13.01 -1.94 -6.59
C TRP A 213 11.91 -2.32 -7.59
N VAL A 214 10.75 -2.74 -7.05
CA VAL A 214 9.54 -3.05 -7.82
C VAL A 214 8.34 -2.45 -7.07
N GLY A 215 7.44 -1.77 -7.79
CA GLY A 215 6.24 -1.22 -7.15
C GLY A 215 5.42 -0.31 -8.05
N HIS A 216 4.41 0.33 -7.44
CA HIS A 216 3.58 1.31 -8.12
C HIS A 216 4.36 2.65 -8.29
N PRO A 217 4.35 3.31 -9.46
CA PRO A 217 5.19 4.48 -9.75
C PRO A 217 5.00 5.68 -8.80
N LYS A 218 3.85 5.76 -8.11
CA LYS A 218 3.58 6.80 -7.11
C LYS A 218 3.91 6.40 -5.67
N SER A 219 4.53 5.23 -5.45
CA SER A 219 4.76 4.67 -4.11
C SER A 219 6.24 4.45 -3.84
N GLY A 220 6.97 5.52 -3.50
CA GLY A 220 8.38 5.44 -3.10
C GLY A 220 9.41 5.49 -4.23
N LEU A 221 9.00 5.51 -5.51
CA LEU A 221 9.92 5.56 -6.65
C LEU A 221 10.90 6.74 -6.58
N ASP A 222 10.40 7.93 -6.24
CA ASP A 222 11.22 9.16 -6.19
C ASP A 222 12.35 9.04 -5.16
N ASP A 223 12.08 8.47 -3.99
CA ASP A 223 13.06 8.24 -2.93
C ASP A 223 14.14 7.26 -3.37
N VAL A 224 13.73 6.15 -3.98
CA VAL A 224 14.66 5.13 -4.51
C VAL A 224 15.60 5.74 -5.54
N ILE A 225 15.07 6.48 -6.52
CA ILE A 225 15.88 7.14 -7.55
C ILE A 225 16.80 8.20 -6.93
N ASP A 226 16.30 8.98 -5.99
CA ASP A 226 17.09 10.01 -5.32
C ASP A 226 18.28 9.41 -4.55
N ARG A 227 18.04 8.32 -3.80
CA ARG A 227 19.11 7.57 -3.08
C ARG A 227 20.11 6.92 -4.03
N LEU A 228 19.66 6.33 -5.14
CA LEU A 228 20.55 5.76 -6.18
C LEU A 228 21.45 6.82 -6.81
N VAL A 229 20.87 7.97 -7.20
CA VAL A 229 21.62 9.09 -7.80
C VAL A 229 22.61 9.71 -6.81
N LYS A 230 22.26 9.77 -5.52
CA LYS A 230 23.14 10.26 -4.45
C LYS A 230 24.19 9.23 -3.99
N GLY A 231 24.11 7.99 -4.43
CA GLY A 231 24.99 6.91 -3.96
C GLY A 231 24.75 6.47 -2.50
N THR A 232 23.57 6.76 -1.96
CA THR A 232 23.17 6.40 -0.58
C THR A 232 22.22 5.20 -0.53
N PHE A 233 21.95 4.57 -1.67
CA PHE A 233 21.09 3.40 -1.74
C PHE A 233 21.84 2.14 -1.28
N ASP A 234 21.31 1.45 -0.29
CA ASP A 234 21.84 0.18 0.22
C ASP A 234 20.94 -0.99 -0.21
N LEU A 235 21.39 -1.76 -1.19
CA LEU A 235 20.67 -2.92 -1.69
C LEU A 235 20.50 -4.02 -0.64
N LYS A 236 21.44 -4.19 0.28
CA LYS A 236 21.34 -5.22 1.33
C LYS A 236 20.23 -4.89 2.30
N ASP A 237 20.11 -3.61 2.65
CA ASP A 237 19.03 -3.11 3.48
C ASP A 237 17.67 -3.30 2.81
N GLU A 238 17.55 -2.95 1.52
CA GLU A 238 16.29 -3.16 0.76
C GLU A 238 15.90 -4.64 0.65
N ILE A 239 16.87 -5.54 0.37
CA ILE A 239 16.63 -6.99 0.37
C ILE A 239 16.16 -7.48 1.75
N SER A 240 16.73 -6.93 2.81
CA SER A 240 16.33 -7.30 4.18
C SER A 240 14.91 -6.85 4.48
N LYS A 241 14.54 -5.64 4.06
CA LYS A 241 13.17 -5.10 4.18
C LYS A 241 12.16 -5.93 3.37
N GLU A 242 12.49 -6.29 2.12
CA GLU A 242 11.64 -7.14 1.28
C GLU A 242 11.41 -8.51 1.94
N LYS A 243 12.48 -9.17 2.41
CA LYS A 243 12.36 -10.45 3.13
C LYS A 243 11.49 -10.33 4.38
N ALA A 244 11.67 -9.27 5.16
CA ALA A 244 10.86 -9.02 6.33
C ALA A 244 9.38 -8.82 5.97
N GLN A 245 9.11 -8.10 4.87
CA GLN A 245 7.74 -7.90 4.37
C GLN A 245 7.08 -9.19 3.90
N ILE A 246 7.79 -10.03 3.15
CA ILE A 246 7.32 -11.35 2.72
C ILE A 246 7.05 -12.23 3.94
N ARG A 247 7.98 -12.25 4.92
CA ARG A 247 7.82 -13.04 6.14
C ARG A 247 6.63 -12.56 6.96
N LEU A 248 6.44 -11.27 7.08
CA LEU A 248 5.29 -10.66 7.75
C LEU A 248 3.97 -11.11 7.10
N GLN A 249 3.90 -11.08 5.77
CA GLN A 249 2.71 -11.52 5.04
C GLN A 249 2.42 -13.01 5.25
N GLN A 250 3.43 -13.87 5.15
CA GLN A 250 3.29 -15.32 5.38
C GLN A 250 2.79 -15.61 6.79
N LEU A 251 3.43 -15.02 7.80
CA LEU A 251 3.04 -15.20 9.20
C LEU A 251 1.64 -14.67 9.48
N SER A 252 1.27 -13.54 8.88
CA SER A 252 -0.06 -12.95 9.05
C SER A 252 -1.14 -13.89 8.52
N VAL A 253 -0.95 -14.46 7.32
CA VAL A 253 -1.90 -15.42 6.73
C VAL A 253 -1.99 -16.67 7.59
N GLU A 254 -0.86 -17.31 7.91
CA GLU A 254 -0.82 -18.53 8.72
C GLU A 254 -1.43 -18.35 10.11
N TYR A 255 -1.09 -17.23 10.77
CA TYR A 255 -1.63 -16.91 12.09
C TYR A 255 -3.15 -16.72 12.04
N TRP A 256 -3.64 -15.96 11.04
CA TRP A 256 -5.06 -15.70 10.87
C TRP A 256 -5.86 -16.98 10.60
N GLU A 257 -5.38 -17.84 9.70
CA GLU A 257 -6.01 -19.13 9.44
C GLU A 257 -6.16 -19.98 10.71
N ARG A 258 -5.11 -20.02 11.54
CA ARG A 258 -5.14 -20.73 12.83
C ARG A 258 -6.19 -20.16 13.80
N LEU A 259 -6.32 -18.84 13.86
CA LEU A 259 -7.31 -18.21 14.73
C LEU A 259 -8.75 -18.48 14.24
N VAL A 260 -8.99 -18.40 12.93
CA VAL A 260 -10.31 -18.67 12.32
C VAL A 260 -10.69 -20.14 12.46
N GLU A 261 -9.77 -21.06 12.31
CA GLU A 261 -10.02 -22.48 12.51
C GLU A 261 -10.14 -22.88 13.99
N GLY A 262 -9.76 -22.01 14.91
CA GLY A 262 -9.79 -22.27 16.35
C GLY A 262 -8.61 -23.10 16.86
N ARG A 263 -7.51 -23.14 16.12
CA ARG A 263 -6.29 -23.89 16.49
C ARG A 263 -5.56 -23.20 17.64
N LYS A 264 -5.67 -23.79 18.83
CA LYS A 264 -4.93 -23.36 20.03
C LYS A 264 -3.60 -24.12 20.12
N GLY A 265 -2.66 -23.59 20.90
CA GLY A 265 -1.46 -24.33 21.29
C GLY A 265 -0.14 -23.60 21.01
N ASP A 266 0.97 -24.31 21.25
CA ASP A 266 2.30 -23.71 21.20
C ASP A 266 2.71 -23.17 19.84
N GLU A 267 2.28 -23.85 18.77
CA GLU A 267 2.59 -23.39 17.42
C GLU A 267 1.90 -22.06 17.11
N THR A 268 0.62 -21.89 17.45
CA THR A 268 -0.07 -20.61 17.28
C THR A 268 0.58 -19.50 18.09
N ARG A 269 0.98 -19.81 19.35
CA ARG A 269 1.73 -18.85 20.18
C ARG A 269 3.10 -18.50 19.60
N LYS A 270 3.82 -19.48 19.03
CA LYS A 270 5.13 -19.26 18.39
C LYS A 270 5.01 -18.34 17.19
N ILE A 271 4.03 -18.61 16.30
CA ILE A 271 3.75 -17.76 15.13
C ILE A 271 3.35 -16.35 15.58
N GLY A 272 2.48 -16.22 16.58
CA GLY A 272 2.09 -14.93 17.15
C GLY A 272 3.28 -14.15 17.71
N LYS A 273 4.19 -14.79 18.44
CA LYS A 273 5.41 -14.14 18.95
C LYS A 273 6.33 -13.63 17.83
N GLU A 274 6.52 -14.45 16.79
CA GLU A 274 7.32 -14.05 15.62
C GLU A 274 6.65 -12.87 14.88
N LEU A 275 5.34 -12.96 14.63
CA LEU A 275 4.55 -11.89 14.03
C LEU A 275 4.67 -10.58 14.82
N LEU A 276 4.49 -10.65 16.14
CA LEU A 276 4.64 -9.49 17.02
C LEU A 276 6.04 -8.86 16.93
N SER A 277 7.09 -9.67 16.82
CA SER A 277 8.46 -9.15 16.70
C SER A 277 8.68 -8.31 15.44
N LEU A 278 7.93 -8.60 14.37
CA LEU A 278 8.00 -7.86 13.09
C LEU A 278 7.13 -6.60 13.07
N VAL A 279 6.06 -6.54 13.87
CA VAL A 279 5.10 -5.44 13.84
C VAL A 279 5.22 -4.47 15.01
N LYS A 280 5.87 -4.87 16.10
CA LYS A 280 5.91 -4.11 17.38
C LYS A 280 6.43 -2.67 17.26
N ASP A 281 7.22 -2.39 16.24
CA ASP A 281 7.81 -1.07 15.99
C ASP A 281 6.95 -0.21 15.01
N ASN A 282 5.74 -0.70 14.65
CA ASN A 282 4.76 0.02 13.85
C ASN A 282 3.42 0.06 14.58
N ALA A 283 3.08 1.23 15.13
CA ALA A 283 1.90 1.42 15.96
C ALA A 283 0.59 1.09 15.22
N GLU A 284 0.47 1.52 13.96
CA GLU A 284 -0.73 1.29 13.15
C GLU A 284 -0.94 -0.20 12.87
N VAL A 285 0.09 -0.89 12.39
CA VAL A 285 0.00 -2.33 12.08
C VAL A 285 -0.28 -3.14 13.34
N SER A 286 0.41 -2.85 14.45
CA SER A 286 0.21 -3.52 15.74
C SER A 286 -1.20 -3.32 16.28
N CYS A 287 -1.74 -2.10 16.19
CA CYS A 287 -3.10 -1.79 16.60
C CYS A 287 -4.14 -2.53 15.73
N ASN A 288 -3.97 -2.50 14.40
CA ASN A 288 -4.90 -3.12 13.46
C ASN A 288 -4.99 -4.64 13.64
N ILE A 289 -3.85 -5.32 13.82
CA ILE A 289 -3.84 -6.77 14.07
C ILE A 289 -4.47 -7.09 15.43
N ALA A 290 -4.14 -6.33 16.48
CA ALA A 290 -4.74 -6.51 17.80
C ALA A 290 -6.27 -6.35 17.75
N TRP A 291 -6.75 -5.30 17.10
CA TRP A 291 -8.16 -5.05 16.93
C TRP A 291 -8.87 -6.18 16.18
N ALA A 292 -8.29 -6.66 15.06
CA ALA A 292 -8.86 -7.76 14.30
C ALA A 292 -8.98 -9.05 15.14
N VAL A 293 -7.93 -9.41 15.90
CA VAL A 293 -7.98 -10.58 16.80
C VAL A 293 -9.08 -10.42 17.85
N LEU A 294 -9.32 -9.20 18.36
CA LEU A 294 -10.32 -8.95 19.41
C LEU A 294 -11.76 -8.89 18.90
N THR A 295 -11.99 -8.48 17.65
CA THR A 295 -13.33 -8.08 17.20
C THR A 295 -13.88 -8.85 16.02
N ASP A 296 -13.04 -9.52 15.20
CA ASP A 296 -13.53 -10.24 14.03
C ASP A 296 -14.40 -11.44 14.42
N GLU A 297 -15.59 -11.50 13.86
CA GLU A 297 -16.59 -12.54 14.17
C GLU A 297 -16.21 -13.95 13.68
N ASN A 298 -15.31 -14.04 12.69
CA ASN A 298 -14.83 -15.31 12.17
C ASN A 298 -13.76 -15.95 13.05
N VAL A 299 -13.15 -15.20 13.97
CA VAL A 299 -12.12 -15.70 14.88
C VAL A 299 -12.72 -16.60 15.95
N LYS A 300 -12.44 -17.90 15.87
CA LYS A 300 -12.88 -18.92 16.86
C LYS A 300 -11.96 -19.03 18.06
N TYR A 301 -10.67 -18.75 17.88
CA TYR A 301 -9.70 -18.66 18.97
C TYR A 301 -9.15 -17.23 19.05
N ARG A 302 -9.58 -16.49 20.08
CA ARG A 302 -9.04 -15.17 20.38
C ARG A 302 -7.78 -15.31 21.24
N ASP A 303 -6.61 -15.04 20.60
CA ASP A 303 -5.33 -15.00 21.32
C ASP A 303 -5.19 -13.67 22.07
N LEU A 304 -5.77 -13.64 23.28
CA LEU A 304 -5.79 -12.43 24.10
C LEU A 304 -4.39 -12.00 24.56
N GLU A 305 -3.45 -12.95 24.71
CA GLU A 305 -2.06 -12.64 25.07
C GLU A 305 -1.38 -11.85 23.95
N PHE A 306 -1.49 -12.36 22.73
CA PHE A 306 -0.99 -11.66 21.54
C PHE A 306 -1.65 -10.30 21.33
N ALA A 307 -2.99 -10.27 21.35
CA ALA A 307 -3.75 -9.04 21.12
C ALA A 307 -3.37 -7.94 22.11
N ARG A 308 -3.23 -8.30 23.40
CA ARG A 308 -2.81 -7.37 24.44
C ARG A 308 -1.36 -6.90 24.24
N ALA A 309 -0.45 -7.79 23.86
CA ALA A 309 0.95 -7.43 23.63
C ALA A 309 1.10 -6.48 22.41
N ALA A 310 0.38 -6.75 21.32
CA ALA A 310 0.38 -5.90 20.12
C ALA A 310 -0.28 -4.53 20.39
N ALA A 311 -1.43 -4.51 21.07
CA ALA A 311 -2.09 -3.25 21.45
C ALA A 311 -1.24 -2.41 22.42
N LYS A 312 -0.53 -3.07 23.36
CA LYS A 312 0.39 -2.37 24.25
C LYS A 312 1.58 -1.78 23.50
N ALA A 313 2.18 -2.51 22.56
CA ALA A 313 3.27 -1.99 21.74
C ALA A 313 2.84 -0.73 20.99
N ALA A 314 1.64 -0.75 20.37
CA ALA A 314 1.08 0.42 19.70
C ALA A 314 0.86 1.60 20.67
N TYR A 315 0.34 1.32 21.87
CA TYR A 315 0.14 2.32 22.92
C TYR A 315 1.46 2.98 23.36
N ASP A 316 2.50 2.18 23.58
CA ASP A 316 3.81 2.68 24.00
C ASP A 316 4.47 3.54 22.91
N LEU A 317 4.36 3.13 21.64
CA LEU A 317 4.91 3.89 20.49
C LEU A 317 4.24 5.25 20.26
N THR A 318 3.02 5.43 20.77
CA THR A 318 2.25 6.67 20.64
C THR A 318 2.18 7.47 21.93
N ASP A 319 3.02 7.14 22.91
CA ASP A 319 3.03 7.75 24.26
C ASP A 319 1.63 7.75 24.92
N GLY A 320 0.76 6.85 24.46
CA GLY A 320 -0.62 6.76 24.90
C GLY A 320 -1.44 8.01 24.61
N GLU A 321 -1.18 8.72 23.52
CA GLU A 321 -1.86 9.97 23.16
C GLU A 321 -2.84 9.78 21.98
N HIS A 322 -2.99 8.55 21.46
CA HIS A 322 -3.89 8.27 20.33
C HIS A 322 -5.18 7.58 20.79
N PRO A 323 -6.36 8.22 20.75
CA PRO A 323 -7.60 7.71 21.33
C PRO A 323 -7.99 6.29 20.91
N GLN A 324 -7.89 5.99 19.59
CA GLN A 324 -8.28 4.69 19.03
C GLN A 324 -7.29 3.57 19.40
N ILE A 325 -6.00 3.89 19.53
CA ILE A 325 -4.99 2.92 20.02
C ILE A 325 -5.24 2.63 21.50
N ILE A 326 -5.56 3.65 22.28
CA ILE A 326 -5.93 3.47 23.70
C ILE A 326 -7.18 2.61 23.82
N ASP A 327 -8.22 2.83 22.97
CA ASP A 327 -9.46 2.02 22.94
C ASP A 327 -9.15 0.54 22.65
N THR A 328 -8.29 0.27 21.66
CA THR A 328 -7.84 -1.10 21.33
C THR A 328 -7.13 -1.75 22.51
N TYR A 329 -6.23 -1.02 23.18
CA TYR A 329 -5.52 -1.54 24.34
C TYR A 329 -6.47 -1.75 25.53
N ALA A 330 -7.38 -0.81 25.78
CA ALA A 330 -8.42 -0.95 26.82
C ALA A 330 -9.31 -2.17 26.55
N LEU A 331 -9.74 -2.38 25.29
CA LEU A 331 -10.50 -3.56 24.89
C LEU A 331 -9.72 -4.86 25.17
N SER A 332 -8.43 -4.91 24.85
CA SER A 332 -7.60 -6.10 25.12
C SER A 332 -7.49 -6.43 26.61
N LEU A 333 -7.44 -5.41 27.45
CA LEU A 333 -7.46 -5.57 28.92
C LEU A 333 -8.82 -6.04 29.41
N PHE A 334 -9.90 -5.46 28.89
CA PHE A 334 -11.26 -5.85 29.22
C PHE A 334 -11.53 -7.32 28.90
N GLU A 335 -11.20 -7.77 27.69
CA GLU A 335 -11.36 -9.18 27.27
C GLU A 335 -10.43 -10.12 28.07
N SER A 336 -9.35 -9.62 28.64
CA SER A 336 -8.46 -10.36 29.55
C SER A 336 -8.92 -10.32 31.02
N GLY A 337 -10.10 -9.78 31.32
CA GLY A 337 -10.64 -9.67 32.69
C GLY A 337 -10.08 -8.54 33.57
N LYS A 338 -9.25 -7.66 32.98
CA LYS A 338 -8.65 -6.51 33.71
C LYS A 338 -9.56 -5.27 33.60
N VAL A 339 -10.80 -5.40 34.06
CA VAL A 339 -11.88 -4.43 33.84
C VAL A 339 -11.54 -3.05 34.37
N SER A 340 -10.98 -2.94 35.58
CA SER A 340 -10.65 -1.64 36.18
C SER A 340 -9.56 -0.89 35.42
N GLU A 341 -8.54 -1.60 34.88
CA GLU A 341 -7.50 -1.01 34.04
C GLU A 341 -8.09 -0.54 32.70
N ALA A 342 -8.97 -1.36 32.13
CA ALA A 342 -9.66 -1.04 30.88
C ALA A 342 -10.51 0.24 30.99
N ILE A 343 -11.30 0.38 32.05
CA ILE A 343 -12.12 1.58 32.34
C ILE A 343 -11.22 2.83 32.46
N LYS A 344 -10.09 2.72 33.18
CA LYS A 344 -9.16 3.84 33.35
C LYS A 344 -8.61 4.32 32.01
N LEU A 345 -8.17 3.40 31.16
CA LEU A 345 -7.67 3.73 29.83
C LEU A 345 -8.77 4.26 28.93
N GLN A 346 -9.97 3.69 28.99
CA GLN A 346 -11.09 4.13 28.16
C GLN A 346 -11.52 5.57 28.49
N LYS A 347 -11.48 5.96 29.77
CA LYS A 347 -11.69 7.34 30.18
C LYS A 347 -10.61 8.27 29.62
N LYS A 348 -9.32 7.82 29.59
CA LYS A 348 -8.25 8.57 28.94
C LYS A 348 -8.52 8.71 27.43
N ALA A 349 -8.89 7.64 26.74
CA ALA A 349 -9.23 7.70 25.32
C ALA A 349 -10.34 8.73 25.06
N LEU A 350 -11.40 8.70 25.86
CA LEU A 350 -12.51 9.62 25.74
C LEU A 350 -12.11 11.09 25.94
N SER A 351 -11.20 11.36 26.90
CA SER A 351 -10.69 12.72 27.13
C SER A 351 -9.82 13.28 26.00
N LEU A 352 -9.33 12.42 25.11
CA LEU A 352 -8.51 12.75 23.94
C LEU A 352 -9.30 12.72 22.62
N ALA A 353 -10.61 12.44 22.66
CA ALA A 353 -11.47 12.36 21.50
C ALA A 353 -11.43 13.67 20.69
N ARG A 354 -11.32 13.57 19.37
CA ARG A 354 -11.09 14.70 18.47
C ARG A 354 -12.36 15.25 17.83
N ASP A 355 -13.39 14.41 17.76
CA ASP A 355 -14.67 14.78 17.19
C ASP A 355 -15.85 14.04 17.87
N GLN A 356 -17.07 14.42 17.51
CA GLN A 356 -18.29 13.85 18.06
C GLN A 356 -18.47 12.36 17.72
N GLN A 357 -18.06 11.93 16.55
CA GLN A 357 -18.19 10.53 16.13
C GLN A 357 -17.27 9.63 16.94
N GLU A 358 -16.01 10.03 17.12
CA GLU A 358 -15.03 9.34 17.96
C GLU A 358 -15.50 9.31 19.43
N THR A 359 -16.00 10.44 19.95
CA THR A 359 -16.57 10.53 21.31
C THR A 359 -17.68 9.51 21.54
N VAL A 360 -18.64 9.39 20.62
CA VAL A 360 -19.75 8.43 20.72
C VAL A 360 -19.25 6.97 20.74
N GLN A 361 -18.28 6.64 19.90
CA GLN A 361 -17.73 5.29 19.84
C GLN A 361 -16.97 4.93 21.13
N LEU A 362 -16.11 5.82 21.62
CA LEU A 362 -15.35 5.62 22.83
C LEU A 362 -16.24 5.55 24.08
N GLN A 363 -17.32 6.36 24.12
CA GLN A 363 -18.31 6.31 25.20
C GLN A 363 -19.03 4.94 25.23
N LYS A 364 -19.43 4.42 24.08
CA LYS A 364 -20.05 3.09 23.98
C LYS A 364 -19.17 1.98 24.53
N SER A 365 -17.84 2.02 24.25
CA SER A 365 -16.89 1.09 24.83
C SER A 365 -16.80 1.25 26.35
N LEU A 366 -16.77 2.50 26.85
CA LEU A 366 -16.74 2.78 28.30
C LEU A 366 -17.98 2.25 29.01
N ASP A 367 -19.17 2.49 28.45
CA ASP A 367 -20.43 2.04 29.03
C ASP A 367 -20.47 0.50 29.14
N ARG A 368 -20.00 -0.20 28.10
CA ARG A 368 -19.86 -1.66 28.10
C ARG A 368 -18.92 -2.14 29.21
N PHE A 369 -17.78 -1.48 29.39
CA PHE A 369 -16.80 -1.88 30.42
C PHE A 369 -17.32 -1.63 31.83
N GLN A 370 -18.04 -0.50 32.05
CA GLN A 370 -18.64 -0.17 33.34
C GLN A 370 -19.80 -1.09 33.70
N ALA A 371 -20.63 -1.48 32.76
CA ALA A 371 -21.71 -2.44 33.00
C ALA A 371 -21.15 -3.76 33.55
N LYS A 372 -20.05 -4.25 32.98
CA LYS A 372 -19.38 -5.48 33.47
C LYS A 372 -18.72 -5.34 34.84
N ALA A 373 -18.32 -4.14 35.23
CA ALA A 373 -17.71 -3.88 36.54
C ALA A 373 -18.76 -3.84 37.64
N GLY A 374 -20.05 -3.64 37.35
CA GLY A 374 -21.17 -3.64 38.28
C GLY A 374 -21.80 -5.04 38.52
N GLU A 375 -21.41 -6.03 37.73
CA GLU A 375 -21.77 -7.43 37.88
C GLU A 375 -20.82 -8.15 38.86
#